data_3ef1d90cb9c2df4ddace2f243957ec14
#
_entry.id   3ef1d90cb9c2df4ddace2f243957ec14
#
_cell.length_a   1.000
_cell.length_b   1.000
_cell.length_c   1.000
_cell.angle_alpha   90.00
_cell.angle_beta   90.00
_cell.angle_gamma   90.00
#
_symmetry.space_group_name_H-M   'P 1'
#
loop_
_entity.id
_entity.type
_entity.pdbx_description
1 polymer ?
#
loop_
_entity_poly.entity_id
_entity_poly.type
_entity_poly.pdbx_seq_one_letter_code
_entity_poly.pdbx_strand_id
1 'polypeptide(L)'
;GNPTAQEVGEFRSGYHQSFTEFCQENNLDTYRPVIALLAGSRLQEIKDNLPAMIEVAERFEDYQMVLAGAPSIDDAYYEKFIKGTPVKLVRNKTYPLLSHASAALVTSGTATLETALFDVPQVVCYETPVPHLIRFGFKHIIKVKFISLVNLIANKEIVPEMLADRFTVDGIANELYQILPGEPGRDKMLAEYQEVRTQLGDKVAPDEAAGIMFDLLVKRREMLLRMARERAEAEAKAAAEAAERARQKAIAEAEAAKKRAEEEALAAQKRAEKARLAAEAKAREAQQRVAQAQYEAQEAQKG
;
A
#
# COMPACT_ATOMS: atom_id res chain seq x y z
N GLY A 1 -8.40 15.92 -0.19
CA GLY A 1 -9.49 15.76 -1.15
C GLY A 1 -10.06 14.36 -1.20
N ASN A 2 -11.29 14.22 -1.63
CA ASN A 2 -11.98 12.93 -1.77
C ASN A 2 -12.53 12.79 -3.19
N PRO A 3 -12.22 11.70 -3.94
CA PRO A 3 -12.67 11.52 -5.33
C PRO A 3 -14.20 11.53 -5.46
N THR A 4 -14.92 10.90 -4.52
CA THR A 4 -16.40 10.88 -4.53
C THR A 4 -16.99 12.30 -4.38
N ALA A 5 -16.40 13.13 -3.51
CA ALA A 5 -16.86 14.50 -3.33
C ALA A 5 -16.67 15.34 -4.61
N GLN A 6 -15.59 15.13 -5.32
CA GLN A 6 -15.33 15.79 -6.60
C GLN A 6 -16.33 15.33 -7.66
N GLU A 7 -16.51 14.01 -7.84
CA GLU A 7 -17.44 13.43 -8.83
C GLU A 7 -18.88 13.90 -8.60
N VAL A 8 -19.35 13.85 -7.35
CA VAL A 8 -20.69 14.37 -7.00
C VAL A 8 -20.80 15.86 -7.24
N GLY A 9 -19.77 16.63 -6.92
CA GLY A 9 -19.74 18.08 -7.16
C GLY A 9 -19.82 18.43 -8.65
N GLU A 10 -19.04 17.75 -9.49
CA GLU A 10 -19.07 17.91 -10.95
C GLU A 10 -20.45 17.54 -11.53
N PHE A 11 -21.01 16.40 -11.10
CA PHE A 11 -22.35 16.00 -11.53
C PHE A 11 -23.40 17.03 -11.14
N ARG A 12 -23.45 17.47 -9.87
CA ARG A 12 -24.44 18.44 -9.38
C ARG A 12 -24.38 19.78 -10.11
N SER A 13 -23.19 20.21 -10.49
CA SER A 13 -23.01 21.48 -11.23
C SER A 13 -23.54 21.43 -12.66
N GLY A 14 -23.55 20.26 -13.28
CA GLY A 14 -24.02 20.01 -14.66
C GLY A 14 -25.44 19.44 -14.77
N TYR A 15 -26.05 19.04 -13.69
CA TYR A 15 -27.37 18.42 -13.70
C TYR A 15 -28.49 19.42 -13.44
N HIS A 16 -29.38 19.58 -14.43
CA HIS A 16 -30.46 20.60 -14.43
C HIS A 16 -31.84 20.01 -14.68
N GLN A 17 -32.00 18.69 -14.75
CA GLN A 17 -33.28 18.05 -14.93
C GLN A 17 -34.21 18.34 -13.75
N SER A 18 -35.44 18.78 -14.04
CA SER A 18 -36.45 19.00 -13.00
C SER A 18 -37.01 17.69 -12.45
N PHE A 19 -37.64 17.75 -11.27
CA PHE A 19 -38.32 16.59 -10.68
C PHE A 19 -39.41 16.03 -11.62
N THR A 20 -40.18 16.89 -12.25
CA THR A 20 -41.24 16.49 -13.18
C THR A 20 -40.66 15.75 -14.38
N GLU A 21 -39.61 16.26 -15.00
CA GLU A 21 -38.94 15.60 -16.13
C GLU A 21 -38.32 14.27 -15.71
N PHE A 22 -37.68 14.19 -14.57
CA PHE A 22 -37.17 12.95 -14.01
C PHE A 22 -38.26 11.92 -13.79
N CYS A 23 -39.39 12.31 -13.21
CA CYS A 23 -40.53 11.42 -12.99
C CYS A 23 -41.12 10.92 -14.30
N GLN A 24 -41.34 11.80 -15.27
CA GLN A 24 -41.90 11.43 -16.59
C GLN A 24 -41.01 10.45 -17.34
N GLU A 25 -39.69 10.69 -17.36
CA GLU A 25 -38.72 9.81 -18.00
C GLU A 25 -38.67 8.41 -17.37
N ASN A 26 -38.94 8.29 -16.08
CA ASN A 26 -38.83 7.03 -15.33
C ASN A 26 -40.18 6.40 -14.97
N ASN A 27 -41.29 6.90 -15.55
CA ASN A 27 -42.67 6.44 -15.28
C ASN A 27 -43.01 6.50 -13.77
N LEU A 28 -42.60 7.58 -13.11
CA LEU A 28 -42.86 7.88 -11.70
C LEU A 28 -44.03 8.89 -11.60
N ASP A 29 -44.63 8.96 -10.41
CA ASP A 29 -45.66 9.95 -10.10
C ASP A 29 -44.99 11.32 -9.87
N THR A 30 -45.48 12.36 -10.56
CA THR A 30 -44.98 13.73 -10.48
C THR A 30 -45.45 14.49 -9.22
N TYR A 31 -46.41 13.92 -8.50
CA TYR A 31 -47.01 14.55 -7.29
C TYR A 31 -46.53 13.90 -5.98
N ARG A 32 -45.97 12.71 -6.04
CA ARG A 32 -45.49 11.99 -4.85
C ARG A 32 -44.00 12.16 -4.68
N PRO A 33 -43.55 12.62 -3.50
CA PRO A 33 -42.10 12.71 -3.23
C PRO A 33 -41.45 11.32 -3.23
N VAL A 34 -40.16 11.29 -3.53
CA VAL A 34 -39.39 10.07 -3.70
C VAL A 34 -38.57 9.74 -2.44
N ILE A 35 -38.61 8.48 -2.03
CA ILE A 35 -37.60 7.88 -1.15
C ILE A 35 -36.74 6.95 -1.99
N ALA A 36 -35.42 7.18 -1.99
CA ALA A 36 -34.47 6.36 -2.74
C ALA A 36 -34.10 5.08 -1.97
N LEU A 37 -34.05 3.96 -2.67
CA LEU A 37 -33.55 2.69 -2.13
C LEU A 37 -32.23 2.35 -2.83
N LEU A 38 -31.14 2.27 -2.07
CA LEU A 38 -29.80 1.87 -2.52
C LEU A 38 -29.43 0.55 -1.83
N ALA A 39 -29.93 -0.55 -2.37
CA ALA A 39 -29.84 -1.88 -1.72
C ALA A 39 -28.49 -2.58 -1.87
N GLY A 40 -27.48 -1.89 -2.41
CA GLY A 40 -26.13 -2.41 -2.61
C GLY A 40 -25.84 -2.75 -4.06
N SER A 41 -24.59 -3.15 -4.31
CA SER A 41 -24.05 -3.46 -5.64
C SER A 41 -23.69 -4.94 -5.81
N ARG A 42 -23.90 -5.77 -4.80
CA ARG A 42 -23.63 -7.21 -4.80
C ARG A 42 -24.92 -8.00 -4.58
N LEU A 43 -25.03 -9.16 -5.24
CA LEU A 43 -26.21 -10.03 -5.14
C LEU A 43 -26.60 -10.34 -3.69
N GLN A 44 -25.61 -10.59 -2.83
CA GLN A 44 -25.86 -10.90 -1.42
C GLN A 44 -26.37 -9.69 -0.64
N GLU A 45 -25.80 -8.51 -0.86
CA GLU A 45 -26.26 -7.26 -0.23
C GLU A 45 -27.72 -6.98 -0.58
N ILE A 46 -28.08 -7.11 -1.86
CA ILE A 46 -29.45 -6.92 -2.34
C ILE A 46 -30.39 -7.95 -1.71
N LYS A 47 -30.00 -9.22 -1.70
CA LYS A 47 -30.80 -10.31 -1.12
C LYS A 47 -31.08 -10.09 0.37
N ASP A 48 -30.10 -9.61 1.10
CA ASP A 48 -30.20 -9.45 2.55
C ASP A 48 -30.95 -8.16 2.93
N ASN A 49 -30.75 -7.06 2.24
CA ASN A 49 -31.27 -5.75 2.64
C ASN A 49 -32.58 -5.35 1.94
N LEU A 50 -32.73 -5.67 0.64
CA LEU A 50 -33.88 -5.21 -0.16
C LEU A 50 -35.25 -5.68 0.37
N PRO A 51 -35.42 -6.91 0.89
CA PRO A 51 -36.72 -7.33 1.43
C PRO A 51 -37.23 -6.42 2.56
N ALA A 52 -36.39 -6.10 3.52
CA ALA A 52 -36.77 -5.21 4.62
C ALA A 52 -37.05 -3.76 4.12
N MET A 53 -36.29 -3.26 3.13
CA MET A 53 -36.54 -1.96 2.53
C MET A 53 -37.91 -1.92 1.82
N ILE A 54 -38.33 -3.02 1.16
CA ILE A 54 -39.64 -3.13 0.51
C ILE A 54 -40.75 -3.12 1.56
N GLU A 55 -40.64 -3.88 2.66
CA GLU A 55 -41.63 -3.89 3.73
C GLU A 55 -41.77 -2.51 4.40
N VAL A 56 -40.68 -1.77 4.53
CA VAL A 56 -40.71 -0.36 4.97
C VAL A 56 -41.45 0.51 3.95
N ALA A 57 -41.22 0.29 2.64
CA ALA A 57 -41.88 1.05 1.57
C ALA A 57 -43.39 0.99 1.66
N GLU A 58 -43.96 -0.14 2.04
CA GLU A 58 -45.40 -0.34 2.18
C GLU A 58 -46.07 0.50 3.27
N ARG A 59 -45.26 1.07 4.18
CA ARG A 59 -45.72 1.92 5.31
C ARG A 59 -45.77 3.40 5.00
N PHE A 60 -45.22 3.82 3.87
CA PHE A 60 -45.06 5.25 3.49
C PHE A 60 -45.83 5.55 2.19
N GLU A 61 -47.14 5.37 2.24
CA GLU A 61 -48.04 5.51 1.06
C GLU A 61 -47.97 6.89 0.41
N ASP A 62 -47.69 7.94 1.18
CA ASP A 62 -47.54 9.32 0.66
C ASP A 62 -46.25 9.50 -0.18
N TYR A 63 -45.34 8.55 -0.13
CA TYR A 63 -44.09 8.55 -0.87
C TYR A 63 -44.08 7.45 -1.94
N GLN A 64 -43.30 7.66 -2.99
CA GLN A 64 -42.96 6.58 -3.93
C GLN A 64 -41.54 6.10 -3.67
N MET A 65 -41.36 4.80 -3.54
CA MET A 65 -40.08 4.17 -3.31
C MET A 65 -39.44 3.80 -4.64
N VAL A 66 -38.22 4.33 -4.88
CA VAL A 66 -37.52 4.14 -6.14
C VAL A 66 -36.17 3.48 -5.87
N LEU A 67 -36.00 2.27 -6.42
CA LEU A 67 -34.80 1.47 -6.29
C LEU A 67 -33.79 1.85 -7.38
N ALA A 68 -32.59 2.22 -7.00
CA ALA A 68 -31.47 2.38 -7.92
C ALA A 68 -30.85 1.02 -8.22
N GLY A 69 -31.02 0.52 -9.43
CA GLY A 69 -30.41 -0.72 -9.88
C GLY A 69 -28.92 -0.55 -10.18
N ALA A 70 -28.07 -1.36 -9.56
CA ALA A 70 -26.63 -1.36 -9.81
C ALA A 70 -26.33 -1.82 -11.26
N PRO A 71 -25.38 -1.19 -11.97
CA PRO A 71 -25.09 -1.49 -13.38
C PRO A 71 -24.71 -2.96 -13.64
N SER A 72 -24.09 -3.62 -12.67
CA SER A 72 -23.61 -5.01 -12.77
C SER A 72 -24.65 -6.08 -12.48
N ILE A 73 -25.90 -5.71 -12.11
CA ILE A 73 -26.95 -6.64 -11.71
C ILE A 73 -28.09 -6.57 -12.69
N ASP A 74 -28.56 -7.72 -13.18
CA ASP A 74 -29.66 -7.82 -14.14
C ASP A 74 -31.00 -7.44 -13.51
N ASP A 75 -31.92 -6.86 -14.33
CA ASP A 75 -33.28 -6.50 -13.91
C ASP A 75 -34.05 -7.72 -13.42
N ALA A 76 -33.90 -8.87 -14.07
CA ALA A 76 -34.49 -10.12 -13.65
C ALA A 76 -34.14 -10.55 -12.22
N TYR A 77 -33.02 -10.08 -11.69
CA TYR A 77 -32.68 -10.34 -10.30
C TYR A 77 -33.50 -9.46 -9.35
N TYR A 78 -33.65 -8.18 -9.66
CA TYR A 78 -34.45 -7.25 -8.86
C TYR A 78 -35.95 -7.61 -8.92
N GLU A 79 -36.44 -8.02 -10.09
CA GLU A 79 -37.83 -8.43 -10.29
C GLU A 79 -38.29 -9.57 -9.35
N LYS A 80 -37.37 -10.42 -8.89
CA LYS A 80 -37.63 -11.46 -7.87
C LYS A 80 -38.13 -10.89 -6.56
N PHE A 81 -37.78 -9.66 -6.24
CA PHE A 81 -38.09 -8.98 -4.99
C PHE A 81 -39.21 -7.94 -5.16
N ILE A 82 -39.15 -7.16 -6.23
CA ILE A 82 -40.05 -6.00 -6.41
C ILE A 82 -41.32 -6.31 -7.13
N LYS A 83 -41.46 -7.47 -7.80
CA LYS A 83 -42.68 -7.86 -8.52
C LYS A 83 -43.89 -7.90 -7.58
N GLY A 84 -44.92 -7.11 -7.91
CA GLY A 84 -46.13 -7.02 -7.09
C GLY A 84 -46.03 -6.06 -5.90
N THR A 85 -44.93 -5.36 -5.74
CA THR A 85 -44.72 -4.32 -4.71
C THR A 85 -44.87 -2.91 -5.30
N PRO A 86 -45.02 -1.85 -4.49
CA PRO A 86 -45.08 -0.47 -4.99
C PRO A 86 -43.70 0.10 -5.43
N VAL A 87 -42.62 -0.64 -5.27
CA VAL A 87 -41.26 -0.18 -5.57
C VAL A 87 -41.05 -0.13 -7.11
N LYS A 88 -40.47 0.98 -7.57
CA LYS A 88 -40.06 1.17 -8.97
C LYS A 88 -38.57 1.05 -9.12
N LEU A 89 -38.09 0.40 -10.18
CA LEU A 89 -36.68 0.26 -10.50
C LEU A 89 -36.24 1.31 -11.53
N VAL A 90 -35.15 2.02 -11.26
CA VAL A 90 -34.46 2.89 -12.23
C VAL A 90 -33.03 2.41 -12.46
N ARG A 91 -32.56 2.53 -13.70
CA ARG A 91 -31.24 2.01 -14.10
C ARG A 91 -30.30 3.14 -14.48
N ASN A 92 -29.02 3.04 -13.99
CA ASN A 92 -27.98 4.02 -14.27
C ASN A 92 -28.37 5.46 -13.89
N LYS A 93 -29.22 5.61 -12.89
CA LYS A 93 -29.83 6.89 -12.48
C LYS A 93 -29.66 7.16 -11.00
N THR A 94 -28.60 6.63 -10.35
CA THR A 94 -28.38 6.82 -8.91
C THR A 94 -28.25 8.30 -8.56
N TYR A 95 -27.42 9.05 -9.27
CA TYR A 95 -27.25 10.48 -9.02
C TYR A 95 -28.47 11.34 -9.40
N PRO A 96 -29.13 11.12 -10.58
CA PRO A 96 -30.41 11.72 -10.85
C PRO A 96 -31.46 11.43 -9.77
N LEU A 97 -31.58 10.19 -9.31
CA LEU A 97 -32.49 9.80 -8.23
C LEU A 97 -32.20 10.53 -6.93
N LEU A 98 -30.92 10.57 -6.50
CA LEU A 98 -30.48 11.27 -5.29
C LEU A 98 -30.71 12.80 -5.39
N SER A 99 -30.62 13.39 -6.60
CA SER A 99 -30.90 14.81 -6.81
C SER A 99 -32.36 15.19 -6.50
N HIS A 100 -33.28 14.22 -6.50
CA HIS A 100 -34.69 14.42 -6.31
C HIS A 100 -35.30 13.69 -5.10
N ALA A 101 -34.50 12.90 -4.39
CA ALA A 101 -34.97 12.14 -3.25
C ALA A 101 -35.17 12.99 -1.99
N SER A 102 -36.30 12.78 -1.31
CA SER A 102 -36.60 13.42 -0.01
C SER A 102 -35.85 12.75 1.14
N ALA A 103 -35.63 11.44 1.06
CA ALA A 103 -34.86 10.62 2.00
C ALA A 103 -34.36 9.36 1.29
N ALA A 104 -33.49 8.59 1.94
CA ALA A 104 -32.98 7.34 1.37
C ALA A 104 -32.80 6.22 2.42
N LEU A 105 -33.03 4.98 1.98
CA LEU A 105 -32.54 3.77 2.66
C LEU A 105 -31.33 3.27 1.90
N VAL A 106 -30.18 3.16 2.58
CA VAL A 106 -28.88 2.97 1.94
C VAL A 106 -28.14 1.81 2.56
N THR A 107 -27.72 0.82 1.77
CA THR A 107 -26.80 -0.22 2.21
C THR A 107 -25.40 0.40 2.40
N SER A 108 -24.69 -0.05 3.44
CA SER A 108 -23.35 0.45 3.77
C SER A 108 -22.38 0.39 2.59
N GLY A 109 -21.55 1.43 2.46
CA GLY A 109 -20.55 1.57 1.42
C GLY A 109 -20.35 3.03 1.01
N THR A 110 -19.76 3.27 -0.18
CA THR A 110 -19.58 4.61 -0.76
C THR A 110 -20.90 5.34 -0.97
N ALA A 111 -21.97 4.60 -1.24
CA ALA A 111 -23.31 5.15 -1.43
C ALA A 111 -23.79 6.01 -0.24
N THR A 112 -23.36 5.71 0.99
CA THR A 112 -23.69 6.54 2.16
C THR A 112 -23.09 7.93 2.07
N LEU A 113 -21.85 8.04 1.60
CA LEU A 113 -21.19 9.33 1.39
C LEU A 113 -21.80 10.08 0.21
N GLU A 114 -22.05 9.40 -0.91
CA GLU A 114 -22.72 9.97 -2.08
C GLU A 114 -24.07 10.57 -1.68
N THR A 115 -24.91 9.82 -0.95
CA THR A 115 -26.22 10.27 -0.47
C THR A 115 -26.11 11.53 0.39
N ALA A 116 -25.14 11.59 1.32
CA ALA A 116 -24.88 12.77 2.14
C ALA A 116 -24.41 13.98 1.31
N LEU A 117 -23.60 13.75 0.28
CA LEU A 117 -23.12 14.80 -0.63
C LEU A 117 -24.24 15.34 -1.54
N PHE A 118 -25.31 14.59 -1.77
CA PHE A 118 -26.55 15.07 -2.41
C PHE A 118 -27.52 15.79 -1.44
N ASP A 119 -27.16 15.96 -0.16
CA ASP A 119 -28.03 16.51 0.89
C ASP A 119 -29.33 15.70 1.10
N VAL A 120 -29.25 14.37 0.93
CA VAL A 120 -30.36 13.46 1.13
C VAL A 120 -30.23 12.80 2.51
N PRO A 121 -31.16 13.06 3.45
CA PRO A 121 -31.21 12.34 4.72
C PRO A 121 -31.37 10.84 4.51
N GLN A 122 -30.68 10.03 5.30
CA GLN A 122 -30.61 8.59 5.06
C GLN A 122 -30.63 7.76 6.33
N VAL A 123 -31.15 6.55 6.21
CA VAL A 123 -31.01 5.47 7.17
C VAL A 123 -30.12 4.40 6.55
N VAL A 124 -29.05 4.02 7.23
CA VAL A 124 -28.14 2.98 6.76
C VAL A 124 -28.66 1.61 7.19
N CYS A 125 -28.90 0.74 6.21
CA CYS A 125 -29.47 -0.58 6.40
C CYS A 125 -28.43 -1.64 6.03
N TYR A 126 -28.06 -2.48 6.97
CA TYR A 126 -27.10 -3.54 6.71
C TYR A 126 -27.42 -4.79 7.54
N GLU A 127 -28.02 -5.79 6.91
CA GLU A 127 -28.22 -7.08 7.52
C GLU A 127 -26.88 -7.84 7.59
N THR A 128 -26.56 -8.29 8.79
CA THR A 128 -25.32 -9.04 9.03
C THR A 128 -25.66 -10.53 9.03
N PRO A 129 -25.20 -11.34 8.07
CA PRO A 129 -25.51 -12.77 7.99
C PRO A 129 -24.78 -13.60 9.08
N VAL A 130 -24.42 -12.99 10.21
CA VAL A 130 -23.58 -13.62 11.22
C VAL A 130 -24.44 -14.25 12.32
N PRO A 131 -24.36 -15.58 12.57
CA PRO A 131 -25.09 -16.24 13.63
C PRO A 131 -24.82 -15.60 15.01
N HIS A 132 -25.82 -15.57 15.87
CA HIS A 132 -25.80 -14.93 17.19
C HIS A 132 -24.54 -15.26 18.07
N LEU A 133 -23.92 -16.40 17.86
CA LEU A 133 -22.74 -16.84 18.59
C LEU A 133 -21.46 -16.07 18.23
N ILE A 134 -21.34 -15.63 16.95
CA ILE A 134 -20.18 -14.87 16.47
C ILE A 134 -20.32 -13.40 16.86
N ARG A 135 -21.53 -12.91 17.04
CA ARG A 135 -21.84 -11.54 17.51
C ARG A 135 -21.17 -11.18 18.85
N PHE A 136 -21.11 -12.12 19.78
CA PHE A 136 -20.46 -11.89 21.09
C PHE A 136 -18.94 -11.74 20.94
N GLY A 137 -18.32 -12.52 20.04
CA GLY A 137 -16.89 -12.40 19.71
C GLY A 137 -16.56 -11.11 18.91
N PHE A 138 -17.39 -10.75 17.94
CA PHE A 138 -17.19 -9.56 17.11
C PHE A 138 -17.22 -8.25 17.92
N LYS A 139 -18.12 -8.15 18.91
CA LYS A 139 -18.23 -6.97 19.77
C LYS A 139 -16.96 -6.70 20.60
N HIS A 140 -16.11 -7.71 20.79
CA HIS A 140 -14.87 -7.62 21.57
C HIS A 140 -13.60 -7.57 20.71
N ILE A 141 -13.67 -8.01 19.44
CA ILE A 141 -12.51 -8.15 18.57
C ILE A 141 -12.46 -7.01 17.50
N ILE A 142 -13.60 -6.59 16.97
CA ILE A 142 -13.65 -5.54 15.96
C ILE A 142 -14.04 -4.21 16.63
N LYS A 143 -13.07 -3.36 16.87
CA LYS A 143 -13.25 -1.98 17.40
C LYS A 143 -13.74 -1.00 16.33
N VAL A 144 -14.51 -1.42 15.33
CA VAL A 144 -15.09 -0.50 14.37
C VAL A 144 -16.35 0.09 14.99
N LYS A 145 -16.31 1.40 15.23
CA LYS A 145 -17.41 2.12 15.88
C LYS A 145 -18.59 2.34 14.93
N PHE A 146 -18.33 2.51 13.65
CA PHE A 146 -19.31 2.80 12.60
C PHE A 146 -19.00 2.00 11.33
N ILE A 147 -20.01 1.80 10.47
CA ILE A 147 -19.84 1.12 9.18
C ILE A 147 -20.07 2.04 7.97
N SER A 148 -20.80 3.13 8.12
CA SER A 148 -21.01 4.11 7.06
C SER A 148 -19.83 5.06 6.96
N LEU A 149 -19.46 5.46 5.74
CA LEU A 149 -18.40 6.44 5.53
C LEU A 149 -18.73 7.80 6.17
N VAL A 150 -20.00 8.19 6.19
CA VAL A 150 -20.45 9.44 6.82
C VAL A 150 -20.08 9.46 8.29
N ASN A 151 -20.47 8.44 9.05
CA ASN A 151 -20.19 8.35 10.48
C ASN A 151 -18.69 8.15 10.77
N LEU A 152 -17.98 7.40 9.92
CA LEU A 152 -16.53 7.20 10.03
C LEU A 152 -15.75 8.51 9.84
N ILE A 153 -16.10 9.31 8.83
CA ILE A 153 -15.47 10.60 8.57
C ILE A 153 -15.74 11.55 9.73
N ALA A 154 -16.99 11.65 10.16
CA ALA A 154 -17.39 12.52 11.28
C ALA A 154 -16.90 12.02 12.64
N ASN A 155 -16.51 10.76 12.76
CA ASN A 155 -16.24 10.08 14.03
C ASN A 155 -17.38 10.19 15.06
N LYS A 156 -18.61 10.33 14.58
CA LYS A 156 -19.86 10.37 15.37
C LYS A 156 -21.03 9.79 14.56
N GLU A 157 -22.12 9.38 15.24
CA GLU A 157 -23.33 8.93 14.56
C GLU A 157 -24.11 10.14 14.05
N ILE A 158 -23.96 10.44 12.75
CA ILE A 158 -24.74 11.45 12.02
C ILE A 158 -25.98 10.79 11.39
N VAL A 159 -25.78 9.60 10.81
CA VAL A 159 -26.82 8.81 10.20
C VAL A 159 -27.07 7.54 11.04
N PRO A 160 -28.33 7.16 11.28
CA PRO A 160 -28.65 5.94 12.02
C PRO A 160 -28.19 4.72 11.22
N GLU A 161 -27.49 3.81 11.92
CA GLU A 161 -27.01 2.54 11.35
C GLU A 161 -27.85 1.39 11.91
N MET A 162 -28.70 0.83 11.04
CA MET A 162 -29.58 -0.29 11.37
C MET A 162 -28.83 -1.60 11.11
N LEU A 163 -28.24 -2.13 12.21
CA LEU A 163 -27.38 -3.32 12.19
C LEU A 163 -27.88 -4.36 13.17
N ALA A 164 -27.74 -5.61 12.84
CA ALA A 164 -28.00 -6.73 13.73
C ALA A 164 -29.37 -6.61 14.43
N ASP A 165 -29.42 -6.34 15.75
CA ASP A 165 -30.67 -6.24 16.51
C ASP A 165 -31.49 -4.99 16.17
N ARG A 166 -30.84 -3.94 15.64
CA ARG A 166 -31.50 -2.74 15.16
C ARG A 166 -32.08 -2.91 13.75
N PHE A 167 -31.61 -3.91 12.98
CA PHE A 167 -32.08 -4.18 11.64
C PHE A 167 -33.45 -4.87 11.70
N THR A 168 -34.48 -4.09 11.89
CA THR A 168 -35.88 -4.51 11.89
C THR A 168 -36.70 -3.53 11.05
N VAL A 169 -37.78 -4.01 10.44
CA VAL A 169 -38.67 -3.17 9.64
C VAL A 169 -39.23 -2.00 10.45
N ASP A 170 -39.64 -2.26 11.71
CA ASP A 170 -40.13 -1.23 12.63
C ASP A 170 -39.05 -0.19 12.96
N GLY A 171 -37.82 -0.67 13.26
CA GLY A 171 -36.69 0.19 13.55
C GLY A 171 -36.32 1.08 12.36
N ILE A 172 -36.21 0.51 11.16
CA ILE A 172 -35.91 1.26 9.94
C ILE A 172 -37.00 2.28 9.62
N ALA A 173 -38.27 1.90 9.74
CA ALA A 173 -39.41 2.79 9.51
C ALA A 173 -39.44 3.97 10.49
N ASN A 174 -39.18 3.72 11.78
CA ASN A 174 -39.13 4.76 12.80
C ASN A 174 -37.99 5.77 12.53
N GLU A 175 -36.78 5.28 12.19
CA GLU A 175 -35.67 6.16 11.87
C GLU A 175 -35.90 6.93 10.56
N LEU A 176 -36.51 6.28 9.56
CA LEU A 176 -36.89 6.95 8.30
C LEU A 176 -37.91 8.06 8.55
N TYR A 177 -38.92 7.84 9.40
CA TYR A 177 -39.90 8.84 9.73
C TYR A 177 -39.25 10.12 10.32
N GLN A 178 -38.30 9.95 11.23
CA GLN A 178 -37.62 11.08 11.92
C GLN A 178 -36.81 12.00 10.96
N ILE A 179 -36.53 11.56 9.76
CA ILE A 179 -35.72 12.31 8.78
C ILE A 179 -36.52 12.78 7.53
N LEU A 180 -37.84 12.59 7.55
CA LEU A 180 -38.72 13.09 6.49
C LEU A 180 -38.89 14.61 6.58
N PRO A 181 -39.36 15.24 5.49
CA PRO A 181 -39.66 16.68 5.48
C PRO A 181 -40.62 17.09 6.61
N GLY A 182 -40.23 18.07 7.39
CA GLY A 182 -40.98 18.55 8.56
C GLY A 182 -40.53 17.99 9.90
N GLU A 183 -39.71 16.95 9.90
CA GLU A 183 -39.20 16.34 11.14
C GLU A 183 -37.88 16.97 11.60
N PRO A 184 -37.67 17.15 12.93
CA PRO A 184 -36.47 17.80 13.45
C PRO A 184 -35.15 17.02 13.16
N GLY A 185 -35.23 15.70 13.03
CA GLY A 185 -34.08 14.86 12.70
C GLY A 185 -33.48 15.16 11.35
N ARG A 186 -34.32 15.59 10.39
CA ARG A 186 -33.88 16.01 9.06
C ARG A 186 -32.94 17.20 9.12
N ASP A 187 -33.35 18.27 9.76
CA ASP A 187 -32.59 19.52 9.79
C ASP A 187 -31.26 19.33 10.52
N LYS A 188 -31.27 18.54 11.59
CA LYS A 188 -30.07 18.15 12.31
C LYS A 188 -29.10 17.37 11.39
N MET A 189 -29.59 16.35 10.71
CA MET A 189 -28.75 15.53 9.81
C MET A 189 -28.14 16.36 8.68
N LEU A 190 -28.92 17.24 8.06
CA LEU A 190 -28.45 18.11 6.99
C LEU A 190 -27.38 19.11 7.49
N ALA A 191 -27.53 19.65 8.68
CA ALA A 191 -26.51 20.50 9.31
C ALA A 191 -25.21 19.72 9.55
N GLU A 192 -25.29 18.48 10.03
CA GLU A 192 -24.14 17.63 10.29
C GLU A 192 -23.45 17.16 9.00
N TYR A 193 -24.14 17.07 7.86
CA TYR A 193 -23.53 16.82 6.56
C TYR A 193 -22.56 17.94 6.12
N GLN A 194 -22.78 19.18 6.54
CA GLN A 194 -21.85 20.27 6.27
C GLN A 194 -20.52 20.08 7.01
N GLU A 195 -20.54 19.49 8.21
CA GLU A 195 -19.32 19.13 8.93
C GLU A 195 -18.52 18.08 8.17
N VAL A 196 -19.20 17.05 7.62
CA VAL A 196 -18.56 16.03 6.77
C VAL A 196 -17.92 16.65 5.54
N ARG A 197 -18.61 17.57 4.85
CA ARG A 197 -18.05 18.30 3.70
C ARG A 197 -16.80 19.08 4.06
N THR A 198 -16.85 19.80 5.17
CA THR A 198 -15.70 20.57 5.67
C THR A 198 -14.48 19.66 5.93
N GLN A 199 -14.71 18.47 6.50
CA GLN A 199 -13.62 17.50 6.74
C GLN A 199 -13.06 16.88 5.47
N LEU A 200 -13.88 16.70 4.43
CA LEU A 200 -13.42 16.20 3.11
C LEU A 200 -12.52 17.23 2.41
N GLY A 201 -12.74 18.53 2.66
CA GLY A 201 -11.99 19.63 2.07
C GLY A 201 -12.21 19.78 0.55
N ASP A 202 -11.77 20.91 0.01
CA ASP A 202 -12.00 21.30 -1.39
C ASP A 202 -10.87 20.90 -2.35
N LYS A 203 -9.85 20.21 -1.85
CA LYS A 203 -8.69 19.85 -2.68
C LYS A 203 -9.01 18.74 -3.67
N VAL A 204 -8.49 18.89 -4.89
CA VAL A 204 -8.61 17.87 -5.94
C VAL A 204 -7.75 16.67 -5.56
N ALA A 205 -8.41 15.55 -5.21
CA ALA A 205 -7.73 14.38 -4.69
C ALA A 205 -6.69 13.76 -5.64
N PRO A 206 -6.92 13.64 -6.96
CA PRO A 206 -5.92 13.18 -7.91
C PRO A 206 -4.65 14.03 -7.92
N ASP A 207 -4.77 15.34 -7.88
CA ASP A 207 -3.64 16.27 -7.94
C ASP A 207 -2.79 16.20 -6.66
N GLU A 208 -3.43 16.14 -5.50
CA GLU A 208 -2.71 15.92 -4.23
C GLU A 208 -1.99 14.57 -4.20
N ALA A 209 -2.68 13.50 -4.61
CA ALA A 209 -2.07 12.18 -4.67
C ALA A 209 -0.87 12.14 -5.63
N ALA A 210 -1.01 12.74 -6.81
CA ALA A 210 0.08 12.87 -7.79
C ALA A 210 1.26 13.67 -7.22
N GLY A 211 0.99 14.79 -6.54
CA GLY A 211 2.03 15.59 -5.88
C GLY A 211 2.78 14.80 -4.81
N ILE A 212 2.06 14.12 -3.91
CA ILE A 212 2.66 13.28 -2.86
C ILE A 212 3.48 12.13 -3.48
N MET A 213 2.95 11.46 -4.51
CA MET A 213 3.68 10.38 -5.20
C MET A 213 4.96 10.90 -5.85
N PHE A 214 4.90 12.06 -6.50
CA PHE A 214 6.07 12.69 -7.12
C PHE A 214 7.14 13.01 -6.08
N ASP A 215 6.77 13.65 -4.97
CA ASP A 215 7.69 13.97 -3.88
C ASP A 215 8.33 12.73 -3.27
N LEU A 216 7.55 11.66 -3.09
CA LEU A 216 8.08 10.38 -2.59
C LEU A 216 9.07 9.74 -3.58
N LEU A 217 8.79 9.82 -4.88
CA LEU A 217 9.70 9.32 -5.93
C LEU A 217 11.01 10.11 -5.95
N VAL A 218 10.94 11.44 -5.85
CA VAL A 218 12.14 12.30 -5.78
C VAL A 218 12.99 11.95 -4.56
N LYS A 219 12.38 11.89 -3.37
CA LYS A 219 13.08 11.52 -2.13
C LYS A 219 13.71 10.13 -2.21
N ARG A 220 13.00 9.15 -2.78
CA ARG A 220 13.53 7.80 -2.98
C ARG A 220 14.72 7.80 -3.93
N ARG A 221 14.65 8.56 -5.03
CA ARG A 221 15.78 8.70 -5.97
C ARG A 221 17.01 9.30 -5.29
N GLU A 222 16.84 10.36 -4.53
CA GLU A 222 17.94 11.00 -3.78
C GLU A 222 18.58 10.04 -2.78
N MET A 223 17.76 9.28 -2.04
CA MET A 223 18.26 8.26 -1.11
C MET A 223 19.05 7.17 -1.82
N LEU A 224 18.56 6.66 -2.97
CA LEU A 224 19.27 5.64 -3.74
C LEU A 224 20.59 6.16 -4.31
N LEU A 225 20.64 7.41 -4.78
CA LEU A 225 21.86 8.05 -5.26
C LEU A 225 22.89 8.23 -4.14
N ARG A 226 22.44 8.62 -2.96
CA ARG A 226 23.29 8.72 -1.77
C ARG A 226 23.87 7.37 -1.38
N MET A 227 23.03 6.33 -1.29
CA MET A 227 23.50 4.96 -0.99
C MET A 227 24.48 4.43 -2.03
N ALA A 228 24.26 4.73 -3.33
CA ALA A 228 25.17 4.34 -4.38
C ALA A 228 26.53 5.05 -4.26
N ARG A 229 26.56 6.33 -3.91
CA ARG A 229 27.81 7.06 -3.65
C ARG A 229 28.56 6.51 -2.44
N GLU A 230 27.87 6.29 -1.33
CA GLU A 230 28.47 5.71 -0.12
C GLU A 230 29.07 4.31 -0.38
N ARG A 231 28.40 3.48 -1.20
CA ARG A 231 28.95 2.18 -1.63
C ARG A 231 30.20 2.33 -2.51
N ALA A 232 30.14 3.21 -3.50
CA ALA A 232 31.27 3.44 -4.40
C ALA A 232 32.50 3.98 -3.61
N GLU A 233 32.31 4.88 -2.66
CA GLU A 233 33.37 5.38 -1.79
C GLU A 233 33.97 4.28 -0.89
N ALA A 234 33.11 3.43 -0.33
CA ALA A 234 33.55 2.30 0.48
C ALA A 234 34.33 1.26 -0.35
N GLU A 235 33.88 0.95 -1.54
CA GLU A 235 34.58 0.06 -2.48
C GLU A 235 35.92 0.63 -2.94
N ALA A 236 35.97 1.92 -3.26
CA ALA A 236 37.21 2.61 -3.64
C ALA A 236 38.23 2.61 -2.49
N LYS A 237 37.79 2.86 -1.25
CA LYS A 237 38.63 2.80 -0.07
C LYS A 237 39.18 1.38 0.18
N ALA A 238 38.33 0.37 0.09
CA ALA A 238 38.71 -1.04 0.24
C ALA A 238 39.73 -1.47 -0.82
N ALA A 239 39.55 -1.04 -2.07
CA ALA A 239 40.47 -1.31 -3.18
C ALA A 239 41.83 -0.60 -2.94
N ALA A 240 41.84 0.62 -2.48
CA ALA A 240 43.09 1.35 -2.14
C ALA A 240 43.85 0.67 -0.99
N GLU A 241 43.19 0.26 0.07
CA GLU A 241 43.80 -0.48 1.18
C GLU A 241 44.35 -1.85 0.71
N ALA A 242 43.62 -2.56 -0.16
CA ALA A 242 44.09 -3.84 -0.72
C ALA A 242 45.34 -3.64 -1.61
N ALA A 243 45.37 -2.60 -2.44
CA ALA A 243 46.51 -2.26 -3.26
C ALA A 243 47.77 -1.89 -2.41
N GLU A 244 47.59 -1.14 -1.35
CA GLU A 244 48.67 -0.80 -0.44
C GLU A 244 49.23 -2.02 0.29
N ARG A 245 48.35 -2.92 0.77
CA ARG A 245 48.78 -4.22 1.38
C ARG A 245 49.54 -5.09 0.39
N ALA A 246 49.10 -5.16 -0.86
CA ALA A 246 49.79 -5.90 -1.93
C ALA A 246 51.17 -5.30 -2.21
N ARG A 247 51.27 -3.97 -2.26
CA ARG A 247 52.56 -3.25 -2.42
C ARG A 247 53.53 -3.53 -1.30
N GLN A 248 53.07 -3.44 -0.05
CA GLN A 248 53.90 -3.73 1.14
C GLN A 248 54.38 -5.17 1.15
N LYS A 249 53.53 -6.12 0.78
CA LYS A 249 53.90 -7.55 0.63
C LYS A 249 54.97 -7.74 -0.43
N ALA A 250 54.80 -7.12 -1.61
CA ALA A 250 55.79 -7.22 -2.70
C ALA A 250 57.15 -6.63 -2.29
N ILE A 251 57.17 -5.52 -1.56
CA ILE A 251 58.42 -4.93 -1.02
C ILE A 251 59.09 -5.90 -0.04
N ALA A 252 58.34 -6.45 0.91
CA ALA A 252 58.88 -7.40 1.87
C ALA A 252 59.43 -8.67 1.22
N GLU A 253 58.73 -9.21 0.18
CA GLU A 253 59.20 -10.36 -0.58
C GLU A 253 60.50 -10.03 -1.36
N ALA A 254 60.58 -8.84 -1.95
CA ALA A 254 61.79 -8.39 -2.65
C ALA A 254 62.99 -8.25 -1.72
N GLU A 255 62.81 -7.65 -0.51
CA GLU A 255 63.86 -7.55 0.50
C GLU A 255 64.31 -8.91 1.02
N ALA A 256 63.37 -9.84 1.25
CA ALA A 256 63.69 -11.17 1.66
C ALA A 256 64.46 -11.98 0.56
N ALA A 257 64.11 -11.79 -0.70
CA ALA A 257 64.85 -12.37 -1.84
C ALA A 257 66.24 -11.79 -1.95
N LYS A 258 66.42 -10.48 -1.79
CA LYS A 258 67.73 -9.84 -1.78
C LYS A 258 68.63 -10.37 -0.67
N LYS A 259 68.09 -10.51 0.55
CA LYS A 259 68.82 -11.06 1.69
C LYS A 259 69.28 -12.50 1.47
N ARG A 260 68.42 -13.33 0.91
CA ARG A 260 68.76 -14.74 0.53
C ARG A 260 69.86 -14.76 -0.53
N ALA A 261 69.81 -13.91 -1.55
CA ALA A 261 70.85 -13.84 -2.56
C ALA A 261 72.18 -13.39 -1.99
N GLU A 262 72.21 -12.44 -1.06
CA GLU A 262 73.42 -11.99 -0.34
C GLU A 262 74.00 -13.10 0.56
N GLU A 263 73.16 -13.85 1.25
CA GLU A 263 73.56 -14.99 2.06
C GLU A 263 74.17 -16.15 1.19
N GLU A 264 73.51 -16.43 0.03
CA GLU A 264 74.06 -17.41 -0.91
C GLU A 264 75.35 -16.99 -1.54
N ALA A 265 75.51 -15.73 -1.91
CA ALA A 265 76.78 -15.18 -2.42
C ALA A 265 77.87 -15.28 -1.41
N LEU A 266 77.64 -14.94 -0.13
CA LEU A 266 78.59 -15.06 0.95
C LEU A 266 78.97 -16.53 1.20
N ALA A 267 78.01 -17.42 1.20
CA ALA A 267 78.30 -18.87 1.32
C ALA A 267 79.12 -19.41 0.15
N ALA A 268 78.83 -18.95 -1.08
CA ALA A 268 79.67 -19.32 -2.23
C ALA A 268 81.12 -18.80 -2.14
N GLN A 269 81.28 -17.56 -1.70
CA GLN A 269 82.63 -17.02 -1.44
C GLN A 269 83.41 -17.82 -0.40
N LYS A 270 82.78 -18.19 0.72
CA LYS A 270 83.41 -19.03 1.76
C LYS A 270 83.77 -20.41 1.24
N ARG A 271 82.95 -21.03 0.38
CA ARG A 271 83.26 -22.30 -0.24
C ARG A 271 84.41 -22.20 -1.24
N ALA A 272 84.46 -21.15 -2.04
CA ALA A 272 85.53 -20.91 -2.96
C ALA A 272 86.90 -20.65 -2.23
N GLU A 273 86.88 -19.86 -1.16
CA GLU A 273 88.04 -19.62 -0.34
C GLU A 273 88.58 -20.91 0.32
N LYS A 274 87.69 -21.72 0.93
CA LYS A 274 88.02 -23.06 1.43
C LYS A 274 88.64 -23.98 0.41
N ALA A 275 88.09 -23.97 -0.81
CA ALA A 275 88.57 -24.79 -1.93
C ALA A 275 89.96 -24.31 -2.37
N ARG A 276 90.18 -22.98 -2.42
CA ARG A 276 91.47 -22.38 -2.74
C ARG A 276 92.60 -22.80 -1.69
N LEU A 277 92.25 -22.62 -0.39
CA LEU A 277 93.18 -23.03 0.69
C LEU A 277 93.47 -24.54 0.61
N ALA A 278 92.51 -25.38 0.35
CA ALA A 278 92.73 -26.82 0.21
C ALA A 278 93.61 -27.17 -1.02
N ALA A 279 93.47 -26.44 -2.12
CA ALA A 279 94.27 -26.58 -3.32
C ALA A 279 95.72 -26.14 -3.07
N GLU A 280 95.90 -24.97 -2.35
CA GLU A 280 97.24 -24.47 -1.94
C GLU A 280 97.91 -25.48 -1.01
N ALA A 281 97.20 -26.07 -0.04
CA ALA A 281 97.75 -27.09 0.85
C ALA A 281 98.23 -28.33 0.07
N LYS A 282 97.40 -28.83 -0.83
CA LYS A 282 97.81 -29.94 -1.69
C LYS A 282 98.99 -29.61 -2.60
N ALA A 283 99.07 -28.41 -3.13
CA ALA A 283 100.22 -27.94 -3.91
C ALA A 283 101.51 -27.92 -3.08
N ARG A 284 101.47 -27.42 -1.83
CA ARG A 284 102.62 -27.43 -0.87
C ARG A 284 103.04 -28.91 -0.58
N GLU A 285 102.11 -29.78 -0.26
CA GLU A 285 102.42 -31.21 -0.04
C GLU A 285 103.09 -31.86 -1.31
N ALA A 286 102.59 -31.57 -2.46
CA ALA A 286 103.16 -32.04 -3.73
C ALA A 286 104.61 -31.48 -3.93
N GLN A 287 104.79 -30.20 -3.66
CA GLN A 287 106.15 -29.59 -3.71
C GLN A 287 107.14 -30.27 -2.70
N GLN A 288 106.67 -30.46 -1.43
CA GLN A 288 107.48 -31.20 -0.47
C GLN A 288 107.85 -32.61 -0.87
N ARG A 289 106.89 -33.34 -1.46
CA ARG A 289 107.18 -34.74 -2.00
C ARG A 289 108.19 -34.65 -3.12
N VAL A 290 108.10 -33.68 -4.03
CA VAL A 290 109.06 -33.47 -5.11
C VAL A 290 110.42 -33.13 -4.56
N ALA A 291 110.51 -32.18 -3.59
CA ALA A 291 111.76 -31.83 -2.97
C ALA A 291 112.42 -33.01 -2.20
N GLN A 292 111.62 -33.81 -1.50
CA GLN A 292 112.06 -35.04 -0.83
C GLN A 292 112.53 -36.08 -1.81
N ALA A 293 111.87 -36.31 -2.87
CA ALA A 293 112.30 -37.27 -3.96
C ALA A 293 113.54 -36.77 -4.65
N GLN A 294 113.76 -35.48 -4.83
CA GLN A 294 115.03 -34.89 -5.36
C GLN A 294 116.20 -35.05 -4.37
N TYR A 295 115.93 -34.88 -3.08
CA TYR A 295 116.94 -35.12 -2.06
C TYR A 295 117.35 -36.60 -2.00
N GLU A 296 116.39 -37.53 -1.98
CA GLU A 296 116.68 -38.98 -1.97
C GLU A 296 117.40 -39.44 -3.26
N ALA A 297 117.07 -38.85 -4.46
CA ALA A 297 117.78 -39.12 -5.70
C ALA A 297 119.21 -38.63 -5.71
N GLN A 298 119.49 -37.44 -5.04
CA GLN A 298 120.86 -36.90 -4.83
C GLN A 298 121.71 -37.77 -3.89
N GLU A 299 121.10 -38.30 -2.86
CA GLU A 299 121.73 -39.18 -1.90
C GLU A 299 122.10 -40.51 -2.59
N ALA A 300 121.22 -41.07 -3.38
CA ALA A 300 121.46 -42.29 -4.16
C ALA A 300 122.56 -42.16 -5.21
N GLN A 301 122.96 -40.99 -5.66
CA GLN A 301 124.11 -40.75 -6.57
C GLN A 301 125.42 -40.54 -5.87
N LYS A 302 125.44 -40.46 -4.55
CA LYS A 302 126.71 -40.30 -3.75
C LYS A 302 127.25 -41.57 -3.10
N GLY A 303 126.46 -42.67 -3.19
CA GLY A 303 126.91 -43.97 -2.74
C GLY A 303 127.26 -44.92 -3.96
#